data_e91606104ff4dab3166a34c81a0f37e1
#
_entry.id   e91606104ff4dab3166a34c81a0f37e1
#
_cell.length_a   1.000
_cell.length_b   1.000
_cell.length_c   1.000
_cell.angle_alpha   90.00
_cell.angle_beta   90.00
_cell.angle_gamma   90.00
#
_symmetry.space_group_name_H-M   'P 1'
#
loop_
_entity.id
_entity.type
_entity.pdbx_description
1 polymer ?
#
loop_
_entity_poly.entity_id
_entity_poly.type
_entity_poly.pdbx_seq_one_letter_code
_entity_poly.pdbx_strand_id
1 'polypeptide(L)'
;SYDLLSGEYPKEMTDLVLVVDEYNKIDTTILDALGIDSNKEEINFNDIVGHELRAILNNDYYTKVGNYFTLAGNPSDMSEIYNNERAIPLKITGILRLKKDVTIPVLSSGLAYSDELSKHFIEDAKNSEVAKAQEAADYNVFTGERFDKVSDRPDSNNQNTKENILSSIGAVGTPYMITLYPKDFTTKEAVTD
;
A
#
# COMPACT_ATOMS: atom_id res chain seq x y z
N SER A 1 7.71 18.10 15.94
CA SER A 1 6.24 18.19 15.66
C SER A 1 5.48 16.93 16.08
N TYR A 2 6.20 15.84 16.46
CA TYR A 2 5.62 14.58 16.91
C TYR A 2 6.22 14.12 18.22
N ASP A 3 5.41 13.43 19.04
CA ASP A 3 5.85 12.69 20.22
C ASP A 3 6.02 11.22 19.85
N LEU A 4 7.13 10.61 20.26
CA LEU A 4 7.32 9.16 20.16
C LEU A 4 6.62 8.51 21.36
N LEU A 5 5.56 7.75 21.10
CA LEU A 5 4.76 7.10 22.13
C LEU A 5 5.27 5.71 22.49
N SER A 6 5.81 4.99 21.50
CA SER A 6 6.36 3.65 21.68
C SER A 6 7.37 3.35 20.58
N GLY A 7 8.31 2.45 20.84
CA GLY A 7 9.32 2.02 19.88
C GLY A 7 10.43 3.06 19.64
N GLU A 8 10.88 3.15 18.42
CA GLU A 8 11.99 3.98 17.97
C GLU A 8 11.61 4.76 16.69
N TYR A 9 12.34 5.85 16.44
CA TYR A 9 12.27 6.52 15.14
C TYR A 9 12.86 5.64 14.03
N PRO A 10 12.36 5.75 12.78
CA PRO A 10 12.88 4.99 11.66
C PRO A 10 14.38 5.23 11.46
N LYS A 11 15.13 4.19 11.16
CA LYS A 11 16.57 4.24 10.88
C LYS A 11 16.90 3.70 9.50
N GLU A 12 16.13 2.70 9.04
CA GLU A 12 16.31 2.02 7.78
C GLU A 12 15.20 2.38 6.79
N MET A 13 15.45 2.23 5.50
CA MET A 13 14.47 2.47 4.44
C MET A 13 13.17 1.65 4.64
N THR A 14 13.30 0.46 5.21
CA THR A 14 12.20 -0.48 5.44
C THR A 14 11.44 -0.27 6.75
N ASP A 15 11.82 0.74 7.53
CA ASP A 15 11.15 1.08 8.77
C ASP A 15 9.90 1.91 8.49
N LEU A 16 8.78 1.50 9.09
CA LEU A 16 7.52 2.22 9.08
C LEU A 16 7.25 2.82 10.45
N VAL A 17 6.49 3.90 10.48
CA VAL A 17 5.91 4.43 11.72
C VAL A 17 4.39 4.51 11.59
N LEU A 18 3.70 4.23 12.67
CA LEU A 18 2.27 4.49 12.78
C LEU A 18 2.07 5.87 13.40
N VAL A 19 1.38 6.74 12.68
CA VAL A 19 1.01 8.08 13.16
C VAL A 19 -0.41 8.03 13.68
N VAL A 20 -0.59 8.32 14.96
CA VAL A 20 -1.92 8.43 15.60
C VAL A 20 -2.33 9.89 15.73
N ASP A 21 -3.64 10.12 15.89
CA ASP A 21 -4.17 11.45 16.13
C ASP A 21 -3.83 11.97 17.56
N GLU A 22 -4.28 13.18 17.86
CA GLU A 22 -4.08 13.80 19.18
C GLU A 22 -4.75 13.04 20.35
N TYR A 23 -5.72 12.17 20.03
CA TYR A 23 -6.46 11.33 20.99
C TYR A 23 -5.94 9.89 21.04
N ASN A 24 -4.81 9.58 20.40
CA ASN A 24 -4.23 8.25 20.26
C ASN A 24 -5.13 7.24 19.52
N LYS A 25 -6.00 7.72 18.65
CA LYS A 25 -6.86 6.83 17.85
C LYS A 25 -6.12 6.28 16.67
N ILE A 26 -6.41 5.03 16.38
CA ILE A 26 -5.91 4.30 15.21
C ILE A 26 -7.11 3.95 14.36
N ASP A 27 -6.97 4.10 13.05
CA ASP A 27 -7.99 3.65 12.09
C ASP A 27 -8.13 2.13 12.16
N THR A 28 -9.38 1.65 12.29
CA THR A 28 -9.68 0.23 12.39
C THR A 28 -9.22 -0.55 11.16
N THR A 29 -9.21 0.07 9.97
CA THR A 29 -8.70 -0.56 8.75
C THR A 29 -7.22 -0.89 8.83
N ILE A 30 -6.44 -0.08 9.54
CA ILE A 30 -5.02 -0.34 9.78
C ILE A 30 -4.86 -1.51 10.75
N LEU A 31 -5.63 -1.53 11.83
CA LEU A 31 -5.59 -2.64 12.81
C LEU A 31 -5.94 -3.96 12.15
N ASP A 32 -7.01 -3.97 11.35
CA ASP A 32 -7.44 -5.16 10.60
C ASP A 32 -6.37 -5.62 9.61
N ALA A 33 -5.72 -4.66 8.91
CA ALA A 33 -4.61 -4.96 8.02
C ALA A 33 -3.38 -5.54 8.75
N LEU A 34 -3.19 -5.18 10.01
CA LEU A 34 -2.14 -5.73 10.87
C LEU A 34 -2.53 -7.06 11.53
N GLY A 35 -3.78 -7.52 11.36
CA GLY A 35 -4.30 -8.69 12.05
C GLY A 35 -4.54 -8.48 13.55
N ILE A 36 -4.72 -7.22 13.96
CA ILE A 36 -5.02 -6.84 15.35
C ILE A 36 -6.52 -6.68 15.49
N ASP A 37 -7.10 -7.29 16.53
CA ASP A 37 -8.53 -7.19 16.81
C ASP A 37 -8.95 -5.74 17.07
N SER A 38 -9.65 -5.15 16.12
CA SER A 38 -10.13 -3.77 16.17
C SER A 38 -11.35 -3.56 17.10
N ASN A 39 -11.94 -4.64 17.61
CA ASN A 39 -13.06 -4.57 18.55
C ASN A 39 -12.63 -4.38 20.02
N LYS A 40 -11.33 -4.43 20.31
CA LYS A 40 -10.81 -4.13 21.65
C LYS A 40 -11.00 -2.67 21.98
N GLU A 41 -11.48 -2.37 23.19
CA GLU A 41 -11.65 -1.00 23.67
C GLU A 41 -10.30 -0.27 23.82
N GLU A 42 -9.24 -1.00 24.14
CA GLU A 42 -7.88 -0.49 24.28
C GLU A 42 -6.87 -1.40 23.57
N ILE A 43 -5.96 -0.78 22.84
CA ILE A 43 -4.86 -1.46 22.16
C ILE A 43 -3.55 -0.92 22.72
N ASN A 44 -2.70 -1.84 23.20
CA ASN A 44 -1.39 -1.47 23.68
C ASN A 44 -0.47 -1.18 22.47
N PHE A 45 0.15 -0.02 22.44
CA PHE A 45 1.07 0.34 21.36
C PHE A 45 2.27 -0.61 21.23
N ASN A 46 2.69 -1.21 22.35
CA ASN A 46 3.75 -2.23 22.32
C ASN A 46 3.35 -3.50 21.56
N ASP A 47 2.06 -3.76 21.40
CA ASP A 47 1.58 -4.89 20.60
C ASP A 47 1.65 -4.59 19.08
N ILE A 48 1.76 -3.32 18.70
CA ILE A 48 1.86 -2.88 17.31
C ILE A 48 3.32 -2.76 16.87
N VAL A 49 4.18 -2.22 17.75
CA VAL A 49 5.61 -2.07 17.48
C VAL A 49 6.24 -3.45 17.26
N GLY A 50 7.00 -3.58 16.19
CA GLY A 50 7.61 -4.83 15.79
C GLY A 50 6.80 -5.66 14.80
N HIS A 51 5.55 -5.26 14.48
CA HIS A 51 4.79 -5.91 13.41
C HIS A 51 5.54 -5.82 12.09
N GLU A 52 5.64 -6.94 11.42
CA GLU A 52 6.24 -7.07 10.10
C GLU A 52 5.14 -7.14 9.04
N LEU A 53 5.35 -6.38 7.99
CA LEU A 53 4.54 -6.35 6.79
C LEU A 53 5.40 -6.71 5.60
N ARG A 54 4.79 -7.07 4.48
CA ARG A 54 5.48 -7.27 3.22
C ARG A 54 4.86 -6.44 2.14
N ALA A 55 5.69 -5.75 1.37
CA ALA A 55 5.27 -5.05 0.16
C ALA A 55 5.49 -5.95 -1.05
N ILE A 56 4.42 -6.16 -1.82
CA ILE A 56 4.45 -6.98 -3.02
C ILE A 56 4.68 -6.06 -4.22
N LEU A 57 5.69 -6.36 -5.02
CA LEU A 57 6.05 -5.60 -6.21
C LEU A 57 5.15 -5.98 -7.40
N ASN A 58 5.03 -5.08 -8.37
CA ASN A 58 4.11 -5.27 -9.51
C ASN A 58 4.36 -6.55 -10.30
N ASN A 59 5.61 -6.95 -10.52
CA ASN A 59 5.95 -8.17 -11.26
C ASN A 59 5.52 -9.46 -10.56
N ASP A 60 5.29 -9.40 -9.25
CA ASP A 60 4.77 -10.52 -8.46
C ASP A 60 3.27 -10.41 -8.22
N TYR A 61 2.73 -9.19 -8.22
CA TYR A 61 1.31 -8.92 -7.99
C TYR A 61 0.45 -9.11 -9.23
N TYR A 62 0.99 -8.79 -10.41
CA TYR A 62 0.31 -8.94 -11.69
C TYR A 62 0.95 -10.04 -12.55
N THR A 63 0.13 -10.80 -13.26
CA THR A 63 0.58 -11.77 -14.24
C THR A 63 0.01 -11.44 -15.61
N LYS A 64 0.80 -11.69 -16.66
CA LYS A 64 0.41 -11.48 -18.05
C LYS A 64 -0.36 -12.67 -18.56
N VAL A 65 -1.52 -12.42 -19.16
CA VAL A 65 -2.36 -13.40 -19.83
C VAL A 65 -2.63 -12.92 -21.25
N GLY A 66 -1.91 -13.46 -22.22
CA GLY A 66 -1.95 -12.96 -23.60
C GLY A 66 -1.41 -11.52 -23.67
N ASN A 67 -2.26 -10.58 -24.08
CA ASN A 67 -1.93 -9.15 -24.17
C ASN A 67 -2.42 -8.35 -22.96
N TYR A 68 -2.99 -9.01 -21.97
CA TYR A 68 -3.61 -8.39 -20.80
C TYR A 68 -2.89 -8.79 -19.51
N PHE A 69 -3.21 -8.08 -18.44
CA PHE A 69 -2.72 -8.38 -17.11
C PHE A 69 -3.89 -8.65 -16.15
N THR A 70 -3.66 -9.52 -15.21
CA THR A 70 -4.58 -9.82 -14.11
C THR A 70 -3.77 -9.97 -12.82
N LEU A 71 -4.46 -10.06 -11.69
CA LEU A 71 -3.80 -10.43 -10.44
C LEU A 71 -3.12 -11.78 -10.58
N ALA A 72 -1.91 -11.89 -10.07
CA ALA A 72 -1.22 -13.17 -9.97
C ALA A 72 -1.90 -14.05 -8.92
N GLY A 73 -1.95 -15.36 -9.19
CA GLY A 73 -2.52 -16.33 -8.26
C GLY A 73 -4.05 -16.28 -8.16
N ASN A 74 -4.56 -16.96 -7.16
CA ASN A 74 -5.99 -17.01 -6.86
C ASN A 74 -6.38 -15.82 -5.98
N PRO A 75 -7.36 -14.97 -6.37
CA PRO A 75 -7.82 -13.86 -5.53
C PRO A 75 -8.27 -14.25 -4.12
N SER A 76 -8.69 -15.52 -3.94
CA SER A 76 -9.07 -16.07 -2.63
C SER A 76 -7.90 -16.63 -1.82
N ASP A 77 -6.72 -16.81 -2.44
CA ASP A 77 -5.52 -17.29 -1.77
C ASP A 77 -4.29 -16.54 -2.27
N MET A 78 -3.94 -15.48 -1.57
CA MET A 78 -2.79 -14.63 -1.86
C MET A 78 -1.50 -15.13 -1.19
N SER A 79 -1.53 -16.28 -0.54
CA SER A 79 -0.41 -16.78 0.26
C SER A 79 0.85 -17.03 -0.56
N GLU A 80 0.72 -17.50 -1.81
CA GLU A 80 1.86 -17.70 -2.71
C GLU A 80 2.54 -16.39 -3.07
N ILE A 81 1.75 -15.34 -3.34
CA ILE A 81 2.27 -14.01 -3.66
C ILE A 81 2.94 -13.40 -2.43
N TYR A 82 2.29 -13.55 -1.27
CA TYR A 82 2.77 -13.04 -0.01
C TYR A 82 4.09 -13.69 0.44
N ASN A 83 4.23 -14.98 0.26
CA ASN A 83 5.45 -15.73 0.62
C ASN A 83 6.56 -15.63 -0.42
N ASN A 84 6.40 -14.79 -1.43
CA ASN A 84 7.43 -14.56 -2.43
C ASN A 84 8.68 -13.95 -1.80
N GLU A 85 9.84 -14.54 -2.05
CA GLU A 85 11.13 -14.08 -1.53
C GLU A 85 11.51 -12.66 -2.00
N ARG A 86 10.91 -12.19 -3.11
CA ARG A 86 11.12 -10.84 -3.64
C ARG A 86 10.28 -9.78 -2.94
N ALA A 87 9.30 -10.16 -2.11
CA ALA A 87 8.54 -9.22 -1.32
C ALA A 87 9.46 -8.46 -0.35
N ILE A 88 9.26 -7.14 -0.25
CA ILE A 88 10.09 -6.29 0.61
C ILE A 88 9.57 -6.38 2.04
N PRO A 89 10.37 -6.88 2.99
CA PRO A 89 9.98 -6.91 4.40
C PRO A 89 10.00 -5.47 4.96
N LEU A 90 8.91 -5.09 5.61
CA LEU A 90 8.74 -3.81 6.28
C LEU A 90 8.41 -4.06 7.75
N LYS A 91 8.79 -3.13 8.62
CA LYS A 91 8.57 -3.26 10.05
C LYS A 91 8.08 -1.96 10.65
N ILE A 92 7.04 -2.02 11.48
CA ILE A 92 6.61 -0.88 12.29
C ILE A 92 7.58 -0.75 13.46
N THR A 93 8.42 0.29 13.44
CA THR A 93 9.45 0.51 14.47
C THR A 93 9.00 1.46 15.55
N GLY A 94 8.02 2.33 15.28
CA GLY A 94 7.56 3.30 16.27
C GLY A 94 6.14 3.80 16.02
N ILE A 95 5.59 4.39 17.06
CA ILE A 95 4.29 5.06 17.05
C ILE A 95 4.50 6.50 17.40
N LEU A 96 4.03 7.39 16.52
CA LEU A 96 4.14 8.83 16.66
C LEU A 96 2.77 9.45 16.87
N ARG A 97 2.71 10.46 17.72
CA ARG A 97 1.53 11.30 17.92
C ARG A 97 1.82 12.74 17.52
N LEU A 98 0.90 13.34 16.79
CA LEU A 98 0.96 14.76 16.49
C LEU A 98 0.87 15.58 17.80
N LYS A 99 1.79 16.54 18.00
CA LYS A 99 1.70 17.47 19.13
C LYS A 99 0.52 18.42 18.96
N LYS A 100 -0.14 18.76 20.06
CA LYS A 100 -1.39 19.56 20.07
C LYS A 100 -1.24 20.98 19.52
N ASP A 101 -0.03 21.52 19.50
CA ASP A 101 0.29 22.88 19.04
C ASP A 101 0.70 22.96 17.56
N VAL A 102 0.62 21.83 16.84
CA VAL A 102 0.97 21.79 15.41
C VAL A 102 -0.26 22.07 14.56
N THR A 103 -0.25 23.22 13.88
CA THR A 103 -1.37 23.64 13.01
C THR A 103 -1.39 22.91 11.67
N ILE A 104 -0.22 22.57 11.13
CA ILE A 104 -0.09 21.88 9.83
C ILE A 104 0.78 20.65 10.04
N PRO A 105 0.18 19.44 10.06
CA PRO A 105 0.95 18.21 10.16
C PRO A 105 1.70 17.90 8.87
N VAL A 106 2.94 17.46 8.98
CA VAL A 106 3.73 16.97 7.84
C VAL A 106 3.29 15.56 7.43
N LEU A 107 2.92 14.74 8.41
CA LEU A 107 2.42 13.38 8.20
C LEU A 107 0.94 13.32 8.58
N SER A 108 0.16 12.66 7.75
CA SER A 108 -1.23 12.29 8.08
C SER A 108 -1.26 11.11 9.05
N SER A 109 -2.36 10.95 9.78
CA SER A 109 -2.61 9.74 10.56
C SER A 109 -2.60 8.51 9.65
N GLY A 110 -1.97 7.45 10.11
CA GLY A 110 -1.81 6.21 9.35
C GLY A 110 -0.38 5.70 9.33
N LEU A 111 -0.10 4.74 8.45
CA LEU A 111 1.26 4.26 8.24
C LEU A 111 2.05 5.26 7.40
N ALA A 112 3.19 5.67 7.92
CA ALA A 112 4.14 6.54 7.23
C ALA A 112 5.45 5.80 6.95
N TYR A 113 6.05 6.11 5.82
CA TYR A 113 7.28 5.52 5.32
C TYR A 113 8.21 6.59 4.75
N SER A 114 9.47 6.24 4.54
CA SER A 114 10.49 7.17 4.07
C SER A 114 10.32 7.54 2.59
N ASP A 115 10.83 8.71 2.21
CA ASP A 115 10.94 9.10 0.81
C ASP A 115 11.81 8.14 0.00
N GLU A 116 12.81 7.53 0.62
CA GLU A 116 13.68 6.54 -0.01
C GLU A 116 12.89 5.29 -0.40
N LEU A 117 12.05 4.78 0.50
CA LEU A 117 11.16 3.66 0.20
C LEU A 117 10.17 4.01 -0.90
N SER A 118 9.57 5.21 -0.85
CA SER A 118 8.68 5.70 -1.89
C SER A 118 9.35 5.74 -3.27
N LYS A 119 10.56 6.27 -3.35
CA LYS A 119 11.34 6.32 -4.60
C LYS A 119 11.66 4.93 -5.12
N HIS A 120 12.02 4.01 -4.22
CA HIS A 120 12.28 2.62 -4.59
C HIS A 120 11.06 1.95 -5.23
N PHE A 121 9.88 2.13 -4.63
CA PHE A 121 8.63 1.58 -5.20
C PHE A 121 8.27 2.20 -6.55
N ILE A 122 8.42 3.52 -6.72
CA ILE A 122 8.14 4.20 -7.98
C ILE A 122 9.07 3.69 -9.08
N GLU A 123 10.36 3.55 -8.78
CA GLU A 123 11.35 3.07 -9.74
C GLU A 123 11.09 1.62 -10.15
N ASP A 124 10.80 0.75 -9.18
CA ASP A 124 10.43 -0.64 -9.45
C ASP A 124 9.15 -0.71 -10.30
N ALA A 125 8.11 0.04 -9.92
CA ALA A 125 6.85 0.07 -10.64
C ALA A 125 7.02 0.55 -12.10
N LYS A 126 7.81 1.58 -12.35
CA LYS A 126 8.13 2.07 -13.71
C LYS A 126 8.83 1.00 -14.56
N ASN A 127 9.67 0.19 -13.95
CA ASN A 127 10.42 -0.87 -14.62
C ASN A 127 9.63 -2.17 -14.73
N SER A 128 8.46 -2.27 -14.13
CA SER A 128 7.63 -3.47 -14.15
C SER A 128 7.10 -3.79 -15.55
N GLU A 129 6.84 -5.08 -15.79
CA GLU A 129 6.30 -5.55 -17.07
C GLU A 129 4.94 -4.92 -17.39
N VAL A 130 4.07 -4.79 -16.38
CA VAL A 130 2.73 -4.20 -16.55
C VAL A 130 2.83 -2.71 -16.90
N ALA A 131 3.74 -1.95 -16.30
CA ALA A 131 3.93 -0.53 -16.62
C ALA A 131 4.43 -0.34 -18.04
N LYS A 132 5.45 -1.09 -18.45
CA LYS A 132 5.98 -1.06 -19.81
C LYS A 132 4.93 -1.43 -20.87
N ALA A 133 4.12 -2.45 -20.57
CA ALA A 133 3.02 -2.84 -21.43
C ALA A 133 1.97 -1.72 -21.54
N GLN A 134 1.62 -1.07 -20.43
CA GLN A 134 0.65 0.03 -20.44
C GLN A 134 1.18 1.26 -21.17
N GLU A 135 2.46 1.58 -21.03
CA GLU A 135 3.08 2.69 -21.78
C GLU A 135 3.00 2.47 -23.28
N ALA A 136 3.21 1.25 -23.74
CA ALA A 136 3.17 0.87 -25.15
C ALA A 136 1.75 0.73 -25.73
N ALA A 137 0.75 0.42 -24.89
CA ALA A 137 -0.62 0.16 -25.32
C ALA A 137 -1.44 1.45 -25.52
N ASP A 138 -2.41 1.41 -26.45
CA ASP A 138 -3.45 2.43 -26.65
C ASP A 138 -4.80 2.03 -26.02
N TYR A 139 -4.74 1.05 -25.12
CA TYR A 139 -5.86 0.51 -24.35
C TYR A 139 -5.41 0.21 -22.90
N ASN A 140 -6.39 0.05 -22.03
CA ASN A 140 -6.19 -0.40 -20.66
C ASN A 140 -5.76 -1.88 -20.66
N VAL A 141 -4.56 -2.17 -20.19
CA VAL A 141 -4.01 -3.54 -20.19
C VAL A 141 -4.73 -4.51 -19.23
N PHE A 142 -5.58 -4.00 -18.34
CA PHE A 142 -6.39 -4.83 -17.43
C PHE A 142 -7.76 -5.15 -18.00
N THR A 143 -8.39 -4.22 -18.74
CA THR A 143 -9.77 -4.36 -19.22
C THR A 143 -9.87 -4.54 -20.73
N GLY A 144 -8.84 -4.17 -21.49
CA GLY A 144 -8.85 -4.14 -22.94
C GLY A 144 -9.60 -2.95 -23.56
N GLU A 145 -10.11 -2.04 -22.74
CA GLU A 145 -10.85 -0.87 -23.20
C GLU A 145 -9.90 0.18 -23.80
N ARG A 146 -10.22 0.63 -25.02
CA ARG A 146 -9.41 1.65 -25.72
C ARG A 146 -9.62 3.04 -25.14
N PHE A 147 -8.55 3.84 -25.14
CA PHE A 147 -8.55 5.21 -24.60
C PHE A 147 -9.21 6.23 -25.54
N ASP A 148 -9.35 5.93 -26.81
CA ASP A 148 -9.98 6.80 -27.82
C ASP A 148 -11.51 6.87 -27.73
N LYS A 149 -12.12 6.02 -26.93
CA LYS A 149 -13.54 6.10 -26.59
C LYS A 149 -13.80 7.13 -25.48
N VAL A 150 -13.38 8.36 -25.72
CA VAL A 150 -13.83 9.47 -24.88
C VAL A 150 -15.35 9.61 -25.11
N SER A 151 -16.14 9.31 -24.09
CA SER A 151 -17.57 9.59 -24.13
C SER A 151 -17.75 11.09 -24.35
N ASP A 152 -18.54 11.51 -25.32
CA ASP A 152 -18.91 12.92 -25.61
C ASP A 152 -19.68 13.58 -24.44
N ARG A 153 -19.64 13.02 -23.25
CA ARG A 153 -20.24 13.55 -22.03
C ARG A 153 -19.18 14.32 -21.25
N PRO A 154 -19.33 15.68 -21.15
CA PRO A 154 -18.37 16.53 -20.43
C PRO A 154 -18.19 16.20 -18.94
N ASP A 155 -19.13 15.45 -18.35
CA ASP A 155 -19.18 15.11 -16.92
C ASP A 155 -18.68 13.68 -16.60
N SER A 156 -18.19 12.93 -17.57
CA SER A 156 -17.60 11.63 -17.26
C SER A 156 -16.23 11.85 -16.64
N ASN A 157 -16.12 11.57 -15.35
CA ASN A 157 -14.85 11.33 -14.65
C ASN A 157 -14.18 10.10 -15.32
N ASN A 158 -13.60 10.33 -16.51
CA ASN A 158 -13.00 9.24 -17.28
C ASN A 158 -11.73 8.77 -16.57
N GLN A 159 -11.89 7.80 -15.68
CA GLN A 159 -10.80 7.14 -14.96
C GLN A 159 -9.95 6.26 -15.89
N ASN A 160 -10.46 5.94 -17.07
CA ASN A 160 -9.78 5.06 -18.02
C ASN A 160 -8.84 5.86 -18.94
N THR A 161 -7.80 6.42 -18.38
CA THR A 161 -6.71 7.06 -19.12
C THR A 161 -5.40 6.34 -18.86
N LYS A 162 -4.49 6.38 -19.83
CA LYS A 162 -3.15 5.79 -19.67
C LYS A 162 -2.46 6.29 -18.40
N GLU A 163 -2.51 7.60 -18.14
CA GLU A 163 -1.90 8.21 -16.97
C GLU A 163 -2.52 7.72 -15.64
N ASN A 164 -3.85 7.63 -15.58
CA ASN A 164 -4.54 7.12 -14.39
C ASN A 164 -4.17 5.66 -14.11
N ILE A 165 -4.03 4.85 -15.14
CA ILE A 165 -3.64 3.45 -14.97
C ILE A 165 -2.19 3.33 -14.51
N LEU A 166 -1.26 4.06 -15.14
CA LEU A 166 0.13 4.10 -14.69
C LEU A 166 0.26 4.64 -13.25
N SER A 167 -0.55 5.62 -12.90
CA SER A 167 -0.62 6.14 -11.52
C SER A 167 -1.17 5.08 -10.55
N SER A 168 -2.21 4.34 -10.93
CA SER A 168 -2.82 3.31 -10.07
C SER A 168 -1.88 2.16 -9.74
N ILE A 169 -0.94 1.83 -10.64
CA ILE A 169 0.09 0.81 -10.41
C ILE A 169 1.40 1.40 -9.83
N GLY A 170 1.40 2.67 -9.45
CA GLY A 170 2.54 3.34 -8.82
C GLY A 170 3.67 3.74 -9.76
N ALA A 171 3.47 3.65 -11.09
CA ALA A 171 4.51 3.97 -12.06
C ALA A 171 4.69 5.47 -12.32
N VAL A 172 3.72 6.30 -11.94
CA VAL A 172 3.73 7.75 -12.10
C VAL A 172 3.28 8.43 -10.81
N GLY A 173 4.03 9.44 -10.37
CA GLY A 173 3.70 10.22 -9.18
C GLY A 173 4.01 9.49 -7.87
N THR A 174 3.45 9.99 -6.77
CA THR A 174 3.50 9.30 -5.47
C THR A 174 2.63 8.06 -5.53
N PRO A 175 3.09 6.90 -5.05
CA PRO A 175 2.28 5.68 -5.06
C PRO A 175 0.95 5.92 -4.35
N TYR A 176 -0.16 5.72 -5.05
CA TYR A 176 -1.50 5.80 -4.47
C TYR A 176 -1.75 4.67 -3.49
N MET A 177 -1.15 3.53 -3.75
CA MET A 177 -1.35 2.33 -2.99
C MET A 177 -0.08 1.49 -3.01
N ILE A 178 0.42 1.20 -1.83
CA ILE A 178 1.41 0.14 -1.62
C ILE A 178 0.62 -1.02 -1.03
N THR A 179 0.62 -2.15 -1.71
CA THR A 179 -0.07 -3.34 -1.20
C THR A 179 0.78 -3.95 -0.10
N LEU A 180 0.31 -3.82 1.13
CA LEU A 180 0.96 -4.35 2.32
C LEU A 180 0.16 -5.53 2.86
N TYR A 181 0.85 -6.57 3.25
CA TYR A 181 0.27 -7.74 3.89
C TYR A 181 0.96 -8.02 5.23
N PRO A 182 0.23 -8.47 6.26
CA PRO A 182 0.83 -8.91 7.50
C PRO A 182 1.68 -10.17 7.25
N LYS A 183 2.70 -10.39 8.08
CA LYS A 183 3.60 -11.54 7.96
C LYS A 183 2.87 -12.89 8.10
N ASP A 184 1.83 -12.93 8.93
CA ASP A 184 1.02 -14.11 9.17
C ASP A 184 -0.34 -13.99 8.46
N PHE A 185 -0.35 -14.25 7.15
CA PHE A 185 -1.57 -14.23 6.34
C PHE A 185 -2.62 -15.26 6.79
N THR A 186 -2.16 -16.37 7.39
CA THR A 186 -3.02 -17.40 7.96
C THR A 186 -3.89 -16.93 9.11
N THR A 187 -3.49 -15.84 9.79
CA THR A 187 -4.28 -15.25 10.88
C THR A 187 -5.49 -14.46 10.38
N LYS A 188 -5.48 -14.01 9.13
CA LYS A 188 -6.57 -13.22 8.54
C LYS A 188 -7.78 -14.09 8.19
N GLU A 189 -7.60 -15.35 7.84
CA GLU A 189 -8.69 -16.30 7.58
C GLU A 189 -9.39 -16.75 8.87
N ALA A 190 -8.68 -16.75 10.00
CA ALA A 190 -9.25 -17.14 11.30
C ALA A 190 -10.15 -16.06 11.92
N VAL A 191 -10.17 -14.85 11.40
CA VAL A 191 -10.95 -13.71 11.92
C VAL A 191 -12.23 -13.47 11.11
N THR A 192 -12.42 -14.15 9.99
CA THR A 192 -13.59 -14.00 9.11
C THR A 192 -14.64 -15.11 9.27
N ASP A 193 -14.49 -16.03 10.21
CA ASP A 193 -15.52 -17.04 10.57
C ASP A 193 -16.30 -16.65 11.82
#